data_1d2b8f84c911c66075928387a396aa57
#
_entry.id   1d2b8f84c911c66075928387a396aa57
#
_cell.length_a   1.000
_cell.length_b   1.000
_cell.length_c   1.000
_cell.angle_alpha   90.00
_cell.angle_beta   90.00
_cell.angle_gamma   90.00
#
_symmetry.space_group_name_H-M   'P 1'
#
loop_
_entity.id
_entity.type
_entity.pdbx_description
1 polymer ?
#
loop_
_entity_poly.entity_id
_entity_poly.type
_entity_poly.pdbx_seq_one_letter_code
_entity_poly.pdbx_strand_id
1 'polypeptide(L)'
;MNNNDVIEIVKASNIPEEAMLYVLSAVATCNNRKWEFDREFREKILASMPINKSVRIKEIREESFPRFSNQRITRQMGYLVVCGAVKREEVKTGRIITVTREKWVWDGVNCWRGHYEEETLEIEERIVVFTRRY
;
A
#
# COMPACT_ATOMS: atom_id res chain seq x y z
N MET A 1 9.34 16.73 -27.66
CA MET A 1 8.56 16.92 -26.42
C MET A 1 9.19 16.06 -25.32
N ASN A 2 9.61 16.68 -24.25
CA ASN A 2 10.18 15.94 -23.12
C ASN A 2 9.07 15.48 -22.14
N ASN A 3 9.45 14.70 -21.16
CA ASN A 3 8.50 14.12 -20.22
C ASN A 3 7.85 15.15 -19.29
N ASN A 4 8.54 16.26 -19.00
CA ASN A 4 7.99 17.38 -18.23
C ASN A 4 6.82 18.01 -18.98
N ASP A 5 6.97 18.19 -20.27
CA ASP A 5 5.93 18.81 -21.11
C ASP A 5 4.66 17.95 -21.12
N VAL A 6 4.83 16.63 -21.20
CA VAL A 6 3.70 15.68 -21.13
C VAL A 6 2.98 15.78 -19.79
N ILE A 7 3.71 15.80 -18.68
CA ILE A 7 3.12 15.89 -17.33
C ILE A 7 2.36 17.21 -17.17
N GLU A 8 2.91 18.33 -17.62
CA GLU A 8 2.24 19.63 -17.56
C GLU A 8 0.99 19.70 -18.42
N ILE A 9 1.02 19.12 -19.61
CA ILE A 9 -0.16 19.03 -20.48
C ILE A 9 -1.26 18.21 -19.81
N VAL A 10 -0.93 17.09 -19.19
CA VAL A 10 -1.90 16.27 -18.49
C VAL A 10 -2.50 17.00 -17.29
N LYS A 11 -1.69 17.73 -16.52
CA LYS A 11 -2.17 18.54 -15.39
C LYS A 11 -3.07 19.69 -15.82
N ALA A 12 -2.79 20.29 -16.96
CA ALA A 12 -3.58 21.41 -17.51
C ALA A 12 -4.90 20.95 -18.15
N SER A 13 -5.07 19.68 -18.45
CA SER A 13 -6.29 19.16 -19.06
C SER A 13 -7.41 18.95 -18.04
N ASN A 14 -8.67 19.19 -18.47
CA ASN A 14 -9.86 19.01 -17.63
C ASN A 14 -10.29 17.55 -17.53
N ILE A 15 -9.42 16.70 -17.04
CA ILE A 15 -9.73 15.28 -16.79
C ILE A 15 -10.03 15.05 -15.31
N PRO A 16 -10.84 14.05 -14.97
CA PRO A 16 -11.08 13.68 -13.58
C PRO A 16 -9.76 13.42 -12.84
N GLU A 17 -9.66 13.85 -11.60
CA GLU A 17 -8.44 13.74 -10.81
C GLU A 17 -7.91 12.31 -10.72
N GLU A 18 -8.79 11.33 -10.54
CA GLU A 18 -8.40 9.92 -10.52
C GLU A 18 -7.78 9.47 -11.85
N ALA A 19 -8.37 9.86 -12.97
CA ALA A 19 -7.82 9.55 -14.29
C ALA A 19 -6.48 10.23 -14.52
N MET A 20 -6.30 11.46 -14.04
CA MET A 20 -5.04 12.18 -14.09
C MET A 20 -3.94 11.46 -13.33
N LEU A 21 -4.21 10.99 -12.11
CA LEU A 21 -3.26 10.21 -11.32
C LEU A 21 -2.84 8.92 -12.03
N TYR A 22 -3.77 8.26 -12.67
CA TYR A 22 -3.49 7.04 -13.43
C TYR A 22 -2.56 7.32 -14.63
N VAL A 23 -2.82 8.38 -15.39
CA VAL A 23 -1.99 8.79 -16.52
C VAL A 23 -0.58 9.19 -16.04
N LEU A 24 -0.48 9.97 -14.97
CA LEU A 24 0.80 10.36 -14.38
C LEU A 24 1.61 9.16 -13.93
N SER A 25 0.96 8.14 -13.38
CA SER A 25 1.61 6.87 -13.03
C SER A 25 2.24 6.19 -14.24
N ALA A 26 1.51 6.13 -15.36
CA ALA A 26 2.02 5.54 -16.59
C ALA A 26 3.21 6.33 -17.15
N VAL A 27 3.11 7.65 -17.18
CA VAL A 27 4.20 8.55 -17.61
C VAL A 27 5.43 8.40 -16.72
N ALA A 28 5.26 8.40 -15.41
CA ALA A 28 6.36 8.24 -14.45
C ALA A 28 7.09 6.91 -14.60
N THR A 29 6.35 5.83 -14.87
CA THR A 29 6.92 4.50 -15.10
C THR A 29 7.80 4.50 -16.36
N CYS A 30 7.40 5.20 -17.42
CA CYS A 30 8.17 5.28 -18.66
C CYS A 30 9.41 6.18 -18.56
N ASN A 31 9.42 7.14 -17.65
CA ASN A 31 10.33 8.30 -17.73
C ASN A 31 11.18 8.56 -16.49
N ASN A 32 11.29 7.64 -15.57
CA ASN A 32 12.08 7.79 -14.32
C ASN A 32 11.68 8.99 -13.45
N ARG A 33 10.46 9.50 -13.60
CA ARG A 33 9.90 10.56 -12.73
C ARG A 33 8.93 10.04 -11.69
N LYS A 34 9.17 8.83 -11.31
CA LYS A 34 8.39 8.10 -10.30
C LYS A 34 8.27 8.86 -8.98
N TRP A 35 9.32 9.59 -8.57
CA TRP A 35 9.32 10.32 -7.31
C TRP A 35 8.31 11.48 -7.27
N GLU A 36 8.13 12.23 -8.37
CA GLU A 36 7.13 13.30 -8.44
C GLU A 36 5.71 12.77 -8.36
N PHE A 37 5.43 11.71 -9.12
CA PHE A 37 4.15 11.01 -9.05
C PHE A 37 3.91 10.47 -7.65
N ASP A 38 4.89 9.80 -7.05
CA ASP A 38 4.77 9.21 -5.72
C ASP A 38 4.47 10.27 -4.66
N ARG A 39 5.09 11.46 -4.76
CA ARG A 39 4.80 12.58 -3.86
C ARG A 39 3.37 13.09 -4.02
N GLU A 40 2.93 13.34 -5.24
CA GLU A 40 1.56 13.80 -5.50
C GLU A 40 0.52 12.77 -5.08
N PHE A 41 0.76 11.51 -5.37
CA PHE A 41 -0.11 10.41 -4.97
C PHE A 41 -0.21 10.32 -3.45
N ARG A 42 0.90 10.44 -2.75
CA ARG A 42 0.98 10.44 -1.28
C ARG A 42 0.18 11.58 -0.66
N GLU A 43 0.32 12.78 -1.19
CA GLU A 43 -0.47 13.95 -0.76
C GLU A 43 -1.97 13.72 -0.96
N LYS A 44 -2.37 13.10 -2.07
CA LYS A 44 -3.77 12.75 -2.35
C LYS A 44 -4.32 11.69 -1.40
N ILE A 45 -3.52 10.68 -1.07
CA ILE A 45 -3.89 9.68 -0.08
C ILE A 45 -4.14 10.36 1.28
N LEU A 46 -3.23 11.20 1.71
CA LEU A 46 -3.38 11.93 2.98
C LEU A 46 -4.62 12.82 2.98
N ALA A 47 -4.87 13.54 1.91
CA ALA A 47 -6.05 14.40 1.78
C ALA A 47 -7.38 13.62 1.80
N SER A 48 -7.38 12.36 1.36
CA SER A 48 -8.55 11.49 1.39
C SER A 48 -8.88 10.94 2.78
N MET A 49 -7.92 10.99 3.71
CA MET A 49 -8.08 10.43 5.04
C MET A 49 -8.75 11.44 5.99
N PRO A 50 -9.80 11.05 6.73
CA PRO A 50 -10.33 11.85 7.80
C PRO A 50 -9.31 12.04 8.93
N ILE A 51 -9.26 13.21 9.54
CA ILE A 51 -8.37 13.48 10.67
C ILE A 51 -8.89 12.74 11.92
N ASN A 52 -7.98 12.11 12.65
CA ASN A 52 -8.26 11.37 13.89
C ASN A 52 -9.25 10.20 13.76
N LYS A 53 -9.44 9.68 12.55
CA LYS A 53 -10.25 8.49 12.32
C LYS A 53 -9.37 7.36 11.78
N SER A 54 -9.47 6.19 12.41
CA SER A 54 -8.76 4.99 11.96
C SER A 54 -9.40 4.41 10.70
N VAL A 55 -8.60 4.17 9.67
CA VAL A 55 -9.02 3.58 8.41
C VAL A 55 -8.09 2.47 7.97
N ARG A 56 -8.62 1.53 7.20
CA ARG A 56 -7.85 0.44 6.58
C ARG A 56 -7.47 0.81 5.15
N ILE A 57 -6.40 0.22 4.66
CA ILE A 57 -5.98 0.40 3.24
C ILE A 57 -7.10 0.05 2.27
N LYS A 58 -7.83 -1.03 2.54
CA LYS A 58 -8.97 -1.46 1.73
C LYS A 58 -10.05 -0.38 1.61
N GLU A 59 -10.37 0.30 2.71
CA GLU A 59 -11.36 1.38 2.74
C GLU A 59 -10.89 2.58 1.91
N ILE A 60 -9.64 2.99 2.05
CA ILE A 60 -9.06 4.09 1.27
C ILE A 60 -9.10 3.77 -0.22
N ARG A 61 -8.73 2.56 -0.59
CA ARG A 61 -8.72 2.12 -1.98
C ARG A 61 -10.13 2.12 -2.59
N GLU A 62 -11.09 1.51 -1.91
CA GLU A 62 -12.46 1.38 -2.43
C GLU A 62 -13.16 2.73 -2.56
N GLU A 63 -12.94 3.65 -1.62
CA GLU A 63 -13.60 4.96 -1.62
C GLU A 63 -12.96 5.97 -2.58
N SER A 64 -11.62 5.97 -2.66
CA SER A 64 -10.90 7.06 -3.32
C SER A 64 -10.00 6.62 -4.48
N PHE A 65 -9.48 5.40 -4.44
CA PHE A 65 -8.48 4.94 -5.41
C PHE A 65 -8.76 3.52 -5.92
N PRO A 66 -9.96 3.25 -6.49
CA PRO A 66 -10.35 1.88 -6.88
C PRO A 66 -9.50 1.29 -8.02
N ARG A 67 -8.80 2.12 -8.78
CA ARG A 67 -7.94 1.69 -9.89
C ARG A 67 -6.51 1.34 -9.47
N PHE A 68 -6.14 1.63 -8.22
CA PHE A 68 -4.82 1.35 -7.70
C PHE A 68 -4.81 0.09 -6.84
N SER A 69 -3.69 -0.63 -6.85
CA SER A 69 -3.53 -1.82 -6.02
C SER A 69 -3.32 -1.46 -4.56
N ASN A 70 -3.67 -2.40 -3.67
CA ASN A 70 -3.39 -2.24 -2.23
C ASN A 70 -1.89 -2.04 -1.96
N GLN A 71 -1.01 -2.71 -2.72
CA GLN A 71 0.43 -2.57 -2.58
C GLN A 71 0.93 -1.15 -2.83
N ARG A 72 0.40 -0.48 -3.86
CA ARG A 72 0.79 0.91 -4.18
C ARG A 72 0.39 1.87 -3.08
N ILE A 73 -0.83 1.73 -2.57
CA ILE A 73 -1.33 2.55 -1.47
C ILE A 73 -0.54 2.28 -0.19
N THR A 74 -0.28 1.01 0.12
CA THR A 74 0.50 0.60 1.30
C THR A 74 1.92 1.17 1.27
N ARG A 75 2.57 1.18 0.12
CA ARG A 75 3.91 1.77 -0.03
C ARG A 75 3.90 3.25 0.32
N GLN A 76 2.96 4.01 -0.22
CA GLN A 76 2.86 5.44 0.06
C GLN A 76 2.45 5.71 1.51
N MET A 77 1.59 4.88 2.06
CA MET A 77 1.21 4.94 3.47
C MET A 77 2.44 4.72 4.39
N GLY A 78 3.34 3.83 4.03
CA GLY A 78 4.60 3.62 4.75
C GLY A 78 5.44 4.90 4.86
N TYR A 79 5.54 5.68 3.80
CA TYR A 79 6.22 6.98 3.82
C TYR A 79 5.51 7.99 4.72
N LEU A 80 4.18 8.01 4.72
CA LEU A 80 3.40 8.90 5.59
C LEU A 80 3.58 8.54 7.07
N VAL A 81 3.72 7.27 7.40
CA VAL A 81 4.02 6.80 8.76
C VAL A 81 5.42 7.25 9.19
N VAL A 82 6.41 7.08 8.32
CA VAL A 82 7.80 7.48 8.60
C VAL A 82 7.92 8.98 8.85
N CYS A 83 7.23 9.81 8.08
CA CYS A 83 7.26 11.27 8.28
C CYS A 83 6.37 11.77 9.43
N GLY A 84 5.61 10.90 10.08
CA GLY A 84 4.80 11.23 11.24
C GLY A 84 3.41 11.81 10.95
N ALA A 85 3.00 11.90 9.68
CA ALA A 85 1.67 12.40 9.31
C ALA A 85 0.56 11.42 9.63
N VAL A 86 0.86 10.13 9.64
CA VAL A 86 -0.07 9.03 9.88
C VAL A 86 0.50 8.09 10.95
N LYS A 87 -0.36 7.62 11.83
CA LYS A 87 -0.05 6.60 12.84
C LYS A 87 -0.53 5.24 12.37
N ARG A 88 0.35 4.24 12.42
CA ARG A 88 0.03 2.85 12.13
C ARG A 88 -0.20 2.08 13.42
N GLU A 89 -1.29 1.36 13.52
CA GLU A 89 -1.61 0.50 14.66
C GLU A 89 -2.07 -0.87 14.20
N GLU A 90 -1.71 -1.90 14.95
CA GLU A 90 -2.28 -3.23 14.81
C GLU A 90 -3.34 -3.42 15.88
N VAL A 91 -4.55 -3.78 15.45
CA VAL A 91 -5.70 -3.95 16.33
C VAL A 91 -6.14 -5.41 16.29
N LYS A 92 -6.31 -6.00 17.46
CA LYS A 92 -6.88 -7.34 17.59
C LYS A 92 -8.38 -7.28 17.42
N THR A 93 -8.91 -8.15 16.55
CA THR A 93 -10.36 -8.19 16.29
C THR A 93 -11.12 -9.06 17.27
N GLY A 94 -10.43 -9.85 18.10
CA GLY A 94 -11.03 -10.86 18.98
C GLY A 94 -11.41 -12.16 18.27
N ARG A 95 -11.17 -12.24 16.97
CA ARG A 95 -11.46 -13.40 16.14
C ARG A 95 -10.23 -14.28 16.03
N ILE A 96 -10.42 -15.59 16.16
CA ILE A 96 -9.36 -16.58 15.93
C ILE A 96 -9.44 -17.10 14.52
N ILE A 97 -8.34 -17.01 13.79
CA ILE A 97 -8.22 -17.49 12.41
C ILE A 97 -7.22 -18.63 12.32
N THR A 98 -7.45 -19.53 11.37
CA THR A 98 -6.54 -20.61 11.06
C THR A 98 -5.65 -20.20 9.90
N VAL A 99 -4.34 -20.23 10.12
CA VAL A 99 -3.34 -19.89 9.11
C VAL A 99 -2.51 -21.12 8.79
N THR A 100 -2.36 -21.42 7.52
CA THR A 100 -1.50 -22.48 7.02
C THR A 100 -0.22 -21.86 6.47
N ARG A 101 0.93 -22.34 6.91
CA ARG A 101 2.23 -21.90 6.41
C ARG A 101 3.10 -23.08 6.03
N GLU A 102 4.04 -22.88 5.14
CA GLU A 102 5.06 -23.86 4.81
C GLU A 102 6.24 -23.72 5.75
N LYS A 103 6.69 -24.86 6.30
CA LYS A 103 7.85 -24.94 7.17
C LYS A 103 8.88 -25.85 6.53
N TRP A 104 10.13 -25.38 6.48
CA TRP A 104 11.25 -26.20 6.03
C TRP A 104 11.66 -27.19 7.10
N VAL A 105 11.74 -28.48 6.76
CA VAL A 105 12.16 -29.55 7.65
C VAL A 105 13.35 -30.30 7.02
N TRP A 106 14.42 -30.44 7.78
CA TRP A 106 15.58 -31.20 7.37
C TRP A 106 15.35 -32.71 7.53
N ASP A 107 15.77 -33.50 6.55
CA ASP A 107 15.54 -34.96 6.54
C ASP A 107 16.46 -35.74 7.49
N GLY A 108 17.45 -35.10 8.12
CA GLY A 108 18.35 -35.71 9.08
C GLY A 108 19.39 -34.76 9.62
N VAL A 109 20.11 -35.18 10.64
CA VAL A 109 21.08 -34.35 11.39
C VAL A 109 22.27 -33.92 10.53
N ASN A 110 22.74 -34.77 9.61
CA ASN A 110 23.87 -34.50 8.72
C ASN A 110 23.47 -34.54 7.24
N CYS A 111 22.22 -34.21 6.95
CA CYS A 111 21.66 -34.26 5.62
C CYS A 111 21.50 -32.84 5.05
N TRP A 112 21.95 -32.64 3.81
CA TRP A 112 21.78 -31.40 3.07
C TRP A 112 20.43 -31.28 2.37
N ARG A 113 19.58 -32.29 2.56
CA ARG A 113 18.24 -32.34 1.98
C ARG A 113 17.19 -32.02 3.02
N GLY A 114 16.16 -31.35 2.56
CA GLY A 114 14.99 -31.04 3.36
C GLY A 114 13.76 -30.98 2.46
N HIS A 115 12.64 -30.76 3.06
CA HIS A 115 11.36 -30.62 2.37
C HIS A 115 10.48 -29.61 3.12
N TYR A 116 9.47 -29.10 2.41
CA TYR A 116 8.45 -28.26 3.02
C TYR A 116 7.31 -29.10 3.57
N GLU A 117 6.91 -28.81 4.79
CA GLU A 117 5.71 -29.36 5.41
C GLU A 117 4.73 -28.25 5.71
N GLU A 118 3.44 -28.53 5.56
CA GLU A 118 2.39 -27.59 5.93
C GLU A 118 2.16 -27.65 7.45
N GLU A 119 2.15 -26.48 8.06
CA GLU A 119 1.85 -26.29 9.47
C GLU A 119 0.61 -25.41 9.60
N THR A 120 -0.39 -25.89 10.33
CA THR A 120 -1.61 -25.14 10.59
C THR A 120 -1.58 -24.59 12.02
N LEU A 121 -1.73 -23.27 12.13
CA LEU A 121 -1.71 -22.56 13.41
C LEU A 121 -3.00 -21.80 13.61
N GLU A 122 -3.52 -21.80 14.83
CA GLU A 122 -4.58 -20.89 15.24
C GLU A 122 -3.95 -19.64 15.83
N ILE A 123 -4.24 -18.49 15.23
CA ILE A 123 -3.75 -17.21 15.68
C ILE A 123 -4.91 -16.23 15.85
N GLU A 124 -4.71 -15.26 16.73
CA GLU A 124 -5.65 -14.16 16.88
C GLU A 124 -5.52 -13.21 15.67
N GLU A 125 -6.65 -12.91 15.02
CA GLU A 125 -6.67 -12.00 13.88
C GLU A 125 -6.28 -10.60 14.29
N ARG A 126 -5.37 -10.00 13.54
CA ARG A 126 -4.98 -8.61 13.70
C ARG A 126 -5.19 -7.87 12.39
N ILE A 127 -5.72 -6.69 12.47
CA ILE A 127 -5.86 -5.79 11.33
C ILE A 127 -4.98 -4.57 11.53
N VAL A 128 -4.46 -4.04 10.44
CA VAL A 128 -3.67 -2.80 10.46
C VAL A 128 -4.58 -1.64 10.13
N VAL A 129 -4.58 -0.63 10.97
CA VAL A 129 -5.32 0.61 10.77
C VAL A 129 -4.37 1.80 10.75
N PHE A 130 -4.75 2.83 10.01
CA PHE A 130 -3.98 4.05 9.88
C PHE A 130 -4.82 5.24 10.30
N THR A 131 -4.23 6.15 11.05
CA THR A 131 -4.90 7.34 11.55
C THR A 131 -4.12 8.58 11.13
N ARG A 132 -4.76 9.48 10.41
CA ARG A 132 -4.19 10.78 10.06
C ARG A 132 -4.15 11.68 11.29
N ARG A 133 -2.98 12.25 11.61
CA ARG A 133 -2.78 13.05 12.81
C ARG A 133 -3.23 14.51 12.66
N TYR A 134 -3.06 15.09 11.46
CA TYR A 134 -3.37 16.50 11.22
C TYR A 134 -3.65 16.80 9.75
#